data_d8bc75bb821b1b9c8c7d7103cfc7043f
#
_entry.id   d8bc75bb821b1b9c8c7d7103cfc7043f
#
_cell.length_a   1.000
_cell.length_b   1.000
_cell.length_c   1.000
_cell.angle_alpha   90.00
_cell.angle_beta   90.00
_cell.angle_gamma   90.00
#
_symmetry.space_group_name_H-M   'P 1'
#
loop_
_entity.id
_entity.type
_entity.pdbx_description
1 polymer ?
#
loop_
_entity_poly.entity_id
_entity_poly.type
_entity_poly.pdbx_seq_one_letter_code
_entity_poly.pdbx_strand_id
1 'polypeptide(L)'
;RDRSPSRGLGDVYKRQAMLNFWIAGIYYLLYGEQREHNDMLALFWAIMGCIWVYDLVVKHASLQRTHNHTGFALLLFAMPLVYPLFSLALGRTFPMVTTPVMPCSVAVFTIGLMLAFSERINIVLAMFLCHWALIGLSKVYFFGIPEDYLLACSIVPALYIFFREYIRSNEGRPTKPSPRVLNALLVVLCIIIGASFAFTMLHQLNLFTDV
;
A
#
# COMPACT_ATOMS: atom_id res chain seq x y z
N ARG A 1 -13.93 -16.17 28.26
CA ARG A 1 -14.73 -15.94 27.02
C ARG A 1 -13.73 -15.99 25.85
N ASP A 2 -13.58 -17.16 25.26
CA ASP A 2 -12.75 -17.38 24.08
C ASP A 2 -13.39 -16.65 22.90
N ARG A 3 -12.83 -15.49 22.57
CA ARG A 3 -13.11 -14.85 21.29
C ARG A 3 -12.42 -15.69 20.24
N SER A 4 -13.20 -16.38 19.41
CA SER A 4 -12.63 -17.20 18.33
C SER A 4 -11.70 -16.32 17.47
N PRO A 5 -10.48 -16.80 17.14
CA PRO A 5 -9.50 -16.04 16.35
C PRO A 5 -10.07 -15.50 15.04
N SER A 6 -11.06 -16.18 14.46
CA SER A 6 -11.73 -15.81 13.21
C SER A 6 -12.52 -14.49 13.26
N ARG A 7 -13.04 -14.08 14.44
CA ARG A 7 -13.75 -12.80 14.57
C ARG A 7 -12.81 -11.60 14.54
N GLY A 8 -11.65 -11.70 15.19
CA GLY A 8 -10.68 -10.61 15.22
C GLY A 8 -10.07 -10.31 13.83
N LEU A 9 -9.91 -11.34 13.02
CA LEU A 9 -9.36 -11.22 11.66
C LEU A 9 -10.32 -10.53 10.69
N GLY A 10 -11.62 -10.84 10.75
CA GLY A 10 -12.63 -10.15 9.94
C GLY A 10 -12.69 -8.64 10.24
N ASP A 11 -12.42 -8.25 11.49
CA ASP A 11 -12.40 -6.84 11.89
C ASP A 11 -11.18 -6.09 11.31
N VAL A 12 -10.04 -6.77 11.11
CA VAL A 12 -8.86 -6.18 10.45
C VAL A 12 -9.16 -5.85 8.99
N TYR A 13 -9.77 -6.78 8.23
CA TYR A 13 -10.17 -6.52 6.83
C TYR A 13 -11.15 -5.35 6.72
N LYS A 14 -12.16 -5.30 7.58
CA LYS A 14 -13.13 -4.19 7.62
C LYS A 14 -12.48 -2.86 7.91
N ARG A 15 -11.57 -2.82 8.89
CA ARG A 15 -10.83 -1.59 9.25
C ARG A 15 -9.95 -1.11 8.09
N GLN A 16 -9.24 -2.03 7.43
CA GLN A 16 -8.43 -1.68 6.27
C GLN A 16 -9.28 -1.19 5.11
N ALA A 17 -10.37 -1.86 4.77
CA ALA A 17 -11.29 -1.41 3.74
C ALA A 17 -11.84 -0.01 4.06
N MET A 18 -12.35 0.20 5.29
CA MET A 18 -12.88 1.48 5.74
C MET A 18 -11.82 2.59 5.68
N LEU A 19 -10.58 2.32 6.09
CA LEU A 19 -9.48 3.27 6.05
C LEU A 19 -9.12 3.66 4.61
N ASN A 20 -9.08 2.70 3.70
CA ASN A 20 -8.81 2.96 2.29
C ASN A 20 -9.94 3.80 1.65
N PHE A 21 -11.21 3.50 1.93
CA PHE A 21 -12.34 4.30 1.45
C PHE A 21 -12.36 5.69 2.09
N TRP A 22 -11.96 5.82 3.35
CA TRP A 22 -11.83 7.12 4.00
C TRP A 22 -10.76 7.97 3.31
N ILE A 23 -9.59 7.38 2.99
CA ILE A 23 -8.55 8.08 2.23
C ILE A 23 -9.08 8.49 0.86
N ALA A 24 -9.75 7.60 0.14
CA ALA A 24 -10.31 7.90 -1.17
C ALA A 24 -11.33 9.06 -1.11
N GLY A 25 -12.34 8.95 -0.23
CA GLY A 25 -13.45 9.88 -0.16
C GLY A 25 -13.10 11.18 0.55
N ILE A 26 -12.52 11.08 1.75
CA ILE A 26 -12.29 12.27 2.58
C ILE A 26 -11.00 12.97 2.21
N TYR A 27 -9.89 12.24 2.15
CA TYR A 27 -8.57 12.86 1.93
C TYR A 27 -8.41 13.37 0.48
N TYR A 28 -8.83 12.58 -0.52
CA TYR A 28 -8.65 12.96 -1.93
C TYR A 28 -9.84 13.69 -2.52
N LEU A 29 -11.07 13.21 -2.37
CA LEU A 29 -12.23 13.86 -3.01
C LEU A 29 -12.69 15.09 -2.26
N LEU A 30 -12.79 15.04 -0.92
CA LEU A 30 -13.34 16.16 -0.17
C LEU A 30 -12.31 17.26 0.11
N TYR A 31 -11.12 16.90 0.61
CA TYR A 31 -10.08 17.88 0.98
C TYR A 31 -9.02 18.10 -0.11
N GLY A 32 -9.00 17.26 -1.12
CA GLY A 32 -8.05 17.31 -2.21
C GLY A 32 -8.51 18.07 -3.45
N GLU A 33 -9.71 18.61 -3.45
CA GLU A 33 -10.42 19.17 -4.62
C GLU A 33 -9.61 20.22 -5.41
N GLN A 34 -8.63 20.85 -4.77
CA GLN A 34 -7.79 21.89 -5.39
C GLN A 34 -6.52 21.35 -6.08
N ARG A 35 -6.27 20.04 -6.04
CA ARG A 35 -5.07 19.43 -6.61
C ARG A 35 -5.41 18.66 -7.88
N GLU A 36 -4.65 18.91 -8.94
CA GLU A 36 -4.74 18.11 -10.16
C GLU A 36 -4.51 16.62 -9.87
N HIS A 37 -5.25 15.75 -10.56
CA HIS A 37 -5.17 14.28 -10.47
C HIS A 37 -5.62 13.62 -9.14
N ASN A 38 -6.26 14.34 -8.24
CA ASN A 38 -6.78 13.75 -7.01
C ASN A 38 -7.84 12.66 -7.25
N ASP A 39 -8.64 12.79 -8.30
CA ASP A 39 -9.65 11.80 -8.68
C ASP A 39 -9.02 10.44 -8.99
N MET A 40 -7.88 10.45 -9.71
CA MET A 40 -7.14 9.22 -10.00
C MET A 40 -6.57 8.57 -8.75
N LEU A 41 -6.06 9.39 -7.81
CA LEU A 41 -5.56 8.90 -6.52
C LEU A 41 -6.70 8.40 -5.63
N ALA A 42 -7.85 9.07 -5.65
CA ALA A 42 -9.05 8.60 -4.97
C ALA A 42 -9.52 7.25 -5.52
N LEU A 43 -9.58 7.11 -6.85
CA LEU A 43 -9.92 5.85 -7.51
C LEU A 43 -8.95 4.73 -7.12
N PHE A 44 -7.64 5.03 -7.09
CA PHE A 44 -6.61 4.08 -6.68
C PHE A 44 -6.87 3.52 -5.26
N TRP A 45 -7.12 4.39 -4.30
CA TRP A 45 -7.41 3.99 -2.92
C TRP A 45 -8.77 3.31 -2.77
N ALA A 46 -9.77 3.71 -3.56
CA ALA A 46 -11.06 3.03 -3.61
C ALA A 46 -10.94 1.58 -4.11
N ILE A 47 -10.13 1.35 -5.16
CA ILE A 47 -9.83 0.00 -5.66
C ILE A 47 -9.15 -0.85 -4.58
N MET A 48 -8.16 -0.30 -3.86
CA MET A 48 -7.54 -1.00 -2.73
C MET A 48 -8.57 -1.35 -1.65
N GLY A 49 -9.50 -0.45 -1.35
CA GLY A 49 -10.61 -0.72 -0.44
C GLY A 49 -11.49 -1.88 -0.92
N CYS A 50 -11.82 -1.90 -2.22
CA CYS A 50 -12.57 -3.01 -2.84
C CYS A 50 -11.82 -4.34 -2.76
N ILE A 51 -10.49 -4.35 -2.93
CA ILE A 51 -9.67 -5.57 -2.81
C ILE A 51 -9.76 -6.11 -1.36
N TRP A 52 -9.72 -5.25 -0.35
CA TRP A 52 -9.89 -5.66 1.04
C TRP A 52 -11.28 -6.24 1.32
N VAL A 53 -12.35 -5.65 0.75
CA VAL A 53 -13.71 -6.19 0.84
C VAL A 53 -13.80 -7.55 0.12
N TYR A 54 -13.20 -7.66 -1.06
CA TYR A 54 -13.15 -8.92 -1.80
C TYR A 54 -12.48 -10.03 -0.98
N ASP A 55 -11.32 -9.75 -0.39
CA ASP A 55 -10.62 -10.72 0.47
C ASP A 55 -11.44 -11.12 1.70
N LEU A 56 -12.19 -10.17 2.27
CA LEU A 56 -13.10 -10.44 3.39
C LEU A 56 -14.23 -11.43 3.01
N VAL A 57 -14.80 -11.25 1.80
CA VAL A 57 -15.95 -12.05 1.33
C VAL A 57 -15.49 -13.40 0.82
N VAL A 58 -14.46 -13.42 -0.06
CA VAL A 58 -13.99 -14.63 -0.76
C VAL A 58 -12.99 -15.43 0.08
N LYS A 59 -12.41 -14.81 1.14
CA LYS A 59 -11.37 -15.41 1.98
C LYS A 59 -10.18 -15.91 1.14
N HIS A 60 -9.83 -15.18 0.09
CA HIS A 60 -8.75 -15.53 -0.82
C HIS A 60 -7.39 -15.43 -0.13
N ALA A 61 -7.16 -14.35 0.61
CA ALA A 61 -6.01 -14.22 1.50
C ALA A 61 -6.40 -14.67 2.91
N SER A 62 -5.51 -15.38 3.60
CA SER A 62 -5.71 -15.75 4.99
C SER A 62 -4.74 -14.97 5.86
N LEU A 63 -5.28 -14.15 6.77
CA LEU A 63 -4.46 -13.51 7.79
C LEU A 63 -4.33 -14.46 8.98
N GLN A 64 -3.12 -14.93 9.24
CA GLN A 64 -2.76 -15.67 10.44
C GLN A 64 -1.45 -15.10 10.97
N ARG A 65 -1.25 -15.15 12.28
CA ARG A 65 -0.03 -14.64 12.87
C ARG A 65 1.16 -15.49 12.40
N THR A 66 2.03 -14.87 11.63
CA THR A 66 3.24 -15.50 11.10
C THR A 66 4.44 -15.00 11.87
N HIS A 67 5.27 -15.90 12.39
CA HIS A 67 6.46 -15.51 13.17
C HIS A 67 7.67 -15.15 12.32
N ASN A 68 7.60 -15.31 10.99
CA ASN A 68 8.80 -15.31 10.15
C ASN A 68 9.47 -13.94 9.95
N HIS A 69 8.78 -12.82 10.11
CA HIS A 69 9.34 -11.47 9.86
C HIS A 69 8.93 -10.46 10.92
N THR A 70 8.78 -10.91 12.16
CA THR A 70 8.20 -10.12 13.25
C THR A 70 8.95 -8.81 13.52
N GLY A 71 10.28 -8.80 13.45
CA GLY A 71 11.06 -7.59 13.69
C GLY A 71 10.83 -6.52 12.64
N PHE A 72 10.90 -6.88 11.36
CA PHE A 72 10.67 -5.94 10.26
C PHE A 72 9.19 -5.48 10.20
N ALA A 73 8.25 -6.40 10.39
CA ALA A 73 6.84 -6.07 10.48
C ALA A 73 6.53 -5.11 11.64
N LEU A 74 7.12 -5.33 12.81
CA LEU A 74 6.96 -4.44 13.96
C LEU A 74 7.53 -3.05 13.70
N LEU A 75 8.67 -2.96 13.03
CA LEU A 75 9.24 -1.69 12.58
C LEU A 75 8.25 -0.93 11.70
N LEU A 76 7.66 -1.61 10.70
CA LEU A 76 6.68 -0.99 9.80
C LEU A 76 5.38 -0.60 10.52
N PHE A 77 4.95 -1.35 11.54
CA PHE A 77 3.83 -0.96 12.40
C PHE A 77 4.10 0.32 13.20
N ALA A 78 5.34 0.54 13.60
CA ALA A 78 5.72 1.73 14.34
C ALA A 78 5.88 2.97 13.43
N MET A 79 6.09 2.77 12.12
CA MET A 79 6.34 3.86 11.16
C MET A 79 5.27 4.95 11.14
N PRO A 80 3.96 4.68 11.21
CA PRO A 80 2.95 5.75 11.29
C PRO A 80 3.16 6.72 12.45
N LEU A 81 3.78 6.26 13.54
CA LEU A 81 4.14 7.12 14.68
C LEU A 81 5.48 7.84 14.45
N VAL A 82 6.36 7.24 13.65
CA VAL A 82 7.66 7.84 13.29
C VAL A 82 7.49 8.98 12.28
N TYR A 83 6.53 8.88 11.37
CA TYR A 83 6.29 9.93 10.36
C TYR A 83 6.12 11.32 10.93
N PRO A 84 5.22 11.56 11.92
CA PRO A 84 5.10 12.89 12.54
C PRO A 84 6.40 13.36 13.21
N LEU A 85 7.10 12.47 13.89
CA LEU A 85 8.37 12.79 14.56
C LEU A 85 9.45 13.18 13.54
N PHE A 86 9.52 12.44 12.44
CA PHE A 86 10.45 12.74 11.35
C PHE A 86 10.12 14.07 10.67
N SER A 87 8.84 14.34 10.44
CA SER A 87 8.35 15.61 9.88
C SER A 87 8.70 16.80 10.79
N LEU A 88 8.52 16.66 12.11
CA LEU A 88 8.92 17.68 13.10
C LEU A 88 10.44 17.88 13.14
N ALA A 89 11.23 16.80 13.06
CA ALA A 89 12.69 16.86 13.03
C ALA A 89 13.22 17.60 11.78
N LEU A 90 12.48 17.55 10.67
CA LEU A 90 12.76 18.33 9.46
C LEU A 90 12.31 19.80 9.55
N GLY A 91 11.82 20.24 10.72
CA GLY A 91 11.39 21.61 10.97
C GLY A 91 10.00 21.96 10.45
N ARG A 92 9.19 20.96 10.07
CA ARG A 92 7.81 21.20 9.67
C ARG A 92 6.94 21.44 10.90
N THR A 93 6.03 22.39 10.79
CA THR A 93 5.07 22.74 11.84
C THR A 93 3.66 22.39 11.42
N PHE A 94 2.75 22.23 12.39
CA PHE A 94 1.34 22.05 12.08
C PHE A 94 0.81 23.25 11.26
N PRO A 95 0.02 23.03 10.20
CA PRO A 95 -0.64 21.78 9.77
C PRO A 95 0.15 20.93 8.76
N MET A 96 1.40 21.26 8.46
CA MET A 96 2.21 20.57 7.42
C MET A 96 2.88 19.26 7.90
N VAL A 97 2.63 18.85 9.14
CA VAL A 97 3.18 17.61 9.71
C VAL A 97 2.46 16.40 9.13
N THR A 98 3.23 15.42 8.69
CA THR A 98 2.67 14.14 8.19
C THR A 98 1.99 13.39 9.33
N THR A 99 0.69 13.13 9.20
CA THR A 99 -0.09 12.43 10.22
C THR A 99 -0.12 10.90 9.99
N PRO A 100 -0.39 10.09 11.04
CA PRO A 100 -0.48 8.63 10.91
C PRO A 100 -1.56 8.13 9.95
N VAL A 101 -2.57 8.94 9.66
CA VAL A 101 -3.69 8.59 8.76
C VAL A 101 -3.47 9.05 7.31
N MET A 102 -2.34 9.66 7.02
CA MET A 102 -1.99 10.04 5.65
C MET A 102 -1.68 8.79 4.79
N PRO A 103 -1.92 8.87 3.47
CA PRO A 103 -1.78 7.74 2.56
C PRO A 103 -0.45 6.99 2.67
N CYS A 104 0.68 7.69 2.77
CA CYS A 104 2.00 7.07 2.85
C CYS A 104 2.19 6.29 4.17
N SER A 105 1.76 6.86 5.30
CA SER A 105 1.79 6.19 6.61
C SER A 105 0.91 4.93 6.61
N VAL A 106 -0.29 5.04 6.05
CA VAL A 106 -1.22 3.90 5.93
C VAL A 106 -0.67 2.82 5.02
N ALA A 107 -0.01 3.18 3.91
CA ALA A 107 0.63 2.22 3.03
C ALA A 107 1.73 1.43 3.75
N VAL A 108 2.63 2.09 4.49
CA VAL A 108 3.67 1.42 5.28
C VAL A 108 3.07 0.52 6.36
N PHE A 109 2.05 1.00 7.06
CA PHE A 109 1.32 0.18 8.03
C PHE A 109 0.70 -1.06 7.39
N THR A 110 0.09 -0.92 6.21
CA THR A 110 -0.52 -2.02 5.48
C THR A 110 0.52 -3.05 5.04
N ILE A 111 1.70 -2.60 4.59
CA ILE A 111 2.83 -3.50 4.30
C ILE A 111 3.23 -4.28 5.55
N GLY A 112 3.39 -3.61 6.69
CA GLY A 112 3.69 -4.25 7.98
C GLY A 112 2.63 -5.26 8.39
N LEU A 113 1.35 -4.91 8.22
CA LEU A 113 0.22 -5.80 8.49
C LEU A 113 0.26 -7.07 7.63
N MET A 114 0.51 -6.93 6.33
CA MET A 114 0.62 -8.07 5.42
C MET A 114 1.80 -8.96 5.79
N LEU A 115 2.94 -8.39 6.14
CA LEU A 115 4.12 -9.16 6.56
C LEU A 115 3.93 -9.90 7.90
N ALA A 116 3.21 -9.28 8.84
CA ALA A 116 3.00 -9.86 10.17
C ALA A 116 1.95 -10.97 10.20
N PHE A 117 0.91 -10.84 9.37
CA PHE A 117 -0.30 -11.65 9.52
C PHE A 117 -0.70 -12.42 8.26
N SER A 118 -0.06 -12.22 7.10
CA SER A 118 -0.45 -12.96 5.91
C SER A 118 0.19 -14.33 5.84
N GLU A 119 -0.61 -15.38 5.93
CA GLU A 119 -0.22 -16.74 5.52
C GLU A 119 -0.24 -16.86 3.99
N ARG A 120 -1.19 -16.18 3.34
CA ARG A 120 -1.28 -16.05 1.88
C ARG A 120 -1.32 -14.59 1.53
N ILE A 121 -0.31 -14.14 0.82
CA ILE A 121 -0.18 -12.75 0.40
C ILE A 121 -1.09 -12.50 -0.80
N ASN A 122 -1.91 -11.47 -0.72
CA ASN A 122 -2.60 -10.93 -1.88
C ASN A 122 -1.59 -10.14 -2.72
N ILE A 123 -1.10 -10.80 -3.79
CA ILE A 123 -0.08 -10.21 -4.66
C ILE A 123 -0.59 -8.95 -5.38
N VAL A 124 -1.89 -8.87 -5.67
CA VAL A 124 -2.48 -7.68 -6.30
C VAL A 124 -2.36 -6.49 -5.37
N LEU A 125 -2.71 -6.66 -4.09
CA LEU A 125 -2.56 -5.61 -3.08
C LEU A 125 -1.09 -5.20 -2.89
N ALA A 126 -0.17 -6.18 -2.87
CA ALA A 126 1.27 -5.90 -2.79
C ALA A 126 1.76 -5.06 -3.98
N MET A 127 1.27 -5.34 -5.19
CA MET A 127 1.59 -4.55 -6.39
C MET A 127 1.03 -3.13 -6.33
N PHE A 128 -0.19 -2.94 -5.81
CA PHE A 128 -0.74 -1.61 -5.57
C PHE A 128 0.09 -0.81 -4.56
N LEU A 129 0.52 -1.44 -3.47
CA LEU A 129 1.41 -0.80 -2.49
C LEU A 129 2.77 -0.42 -3.10
N CYS A 130 3.32 -1.27 -3.98
CA CYS A 130 4.52 -0.95 -4.75
C CYS A 130 4.32 0.28 -5.64
N HIS A 131 3.21 0.32 -6.38
CA HIS A 131 2.88 1.47 -7.21
C HIS A 131 2.76 2.76 -6.37
N TRP A 132 2.10 2.67 -5.20
CA TRP A 132 2.01 3.79 -4.28
C TRP A 132 3.37 4.27 -3.78
N ALA A 133 4.31 3.35 -3.52
CA ALA A 133 5.67 3.71 -3.13
C ALA A 133 6.44 4.42 -4.25
N LEU A 134 6.22 4.03 -5.51
CA LEU A 134 6.78 4.74 -6.68
C LEU A 134 6.20 6.15 -6.82
N ILE A 135 4.90 6.33 -6.60
CA ILE A 135 4.26 7.65 -6.54
C ILE A 135 4.86 8.48 -5.39
N GLY A 136 5.07 7.88 -4.20
CA GLY A 136 5.75 8.52 -3.07
C GLY A 136 7.16 8.98 -3.44
N LEU A 137 7.94 8.13 -4.11
CA LEU A 137 9.28 8.48 -4.57
C LEU A 137 9.26 9.66 -5.55
N SER A 138 8.31 9.71 -6.47
CA SER A 138 8.14 10.86 -7.37
C SER A 138 7.84 12.14 -6.60
N LYS A 139 7.01 12.08 -5.55
CA LYS A 139 6.71 13.22 -4.69
C LYS A 139 7.93 13.76 -3.95
N VAL A 140 8.84 12.89 -3.52
CA VAL A 140 10.11 13.32 -2.92
C VAL A 140 10.88 14.21 -3.90
N TYR A 141 10.98 13.76 -5.14
CA TYR A 141 11.76 14.46 -6.15
C TYR A 141 11.10 15.78 -6.60
N PHE A 142 9.80 15.75 -6.93
CA PHE A 142 9.12 16.91 -7.51
C PHE A 142 8.59 17.91 -6.47
N PHE A 143 8.19 17.44 -5.29
CA PHE A 143 7.55 18.30 -4.27
C PHE A 143 8.40 18.47 -3.01
N GLY A 144 9.59 17.89 -2.96
CA GLY A 144 10.49 18.03 -1.81
C GLY A 144 9.87 17.48 -0.52
N ILE A 145 9.20 16.32 -0.59
CA ILE A 145 8.58 15.66 0.57
C ILE A 145 9.48 14.49 1.01
N PRO A 146 10.55 14.72 1.77
CA PRO A 146 11.53 13.68 2.09
C PRO A 146 10.98 12.57 2.97
N GLU A 147 9.86 12.78 3.65
CA GLU A 147 9.20 11.76 4.47
C GLU A 147 8.81 10.52 3.65
N ASP A 148 8.50 10.68 2.38
CA ASP A 148 8.10 9.57 1.51
C ASP A 148 9.27 8.62 1.15
N TYR A 149 10.53 8.97 1.47
CA TYR A 149 11.65 8.02 1.46
C TYR A 149 11.43 6.84 2.41
N LEU A 150 10.74 7.06 3.55
CA LEU A 150 10.44 5.98 4.50
C LEU A 150 9.59 4.89 3.84
N LEU A 151 8.60 5.28 3.02
CA LEU A 151 7.79 4.33 2.25
C LEU A 151 8.63 3.65 1.16
N ALA A 152 9.38 4.42 0.36
CA ALA A 152 10.20 3.88 -0.72
C ALA A 152 11.25 2.88 -0.22
N CYS A 153 11.92 3.17 0.90
CA CYS A 153 12.88 2.25 1.51
C CYS A 153 12.21 1.01 2.11
N SER A 154 10.98 1.14 2.60
CA SER A 154 10.23 0.03 3.20
C SER A 154 9.73 -0.98 2.17
N ILE A 155 9.33 -0.51 0.98
CA ILE A 155 8.72 -1.37 -0.03
C ILE A 155 9.72 -2.33 -0.68
N VAL A 156 10.99 -1.95 -0.83
CA VAL A 156 12.00 -2.77 -1.50
C VAL A 156 12.20 -4.12 -0.78
N PRO A 157 12.54 -4.17 0.52
CA PRO A 157 12.65 -5.44 1.23
C PRO A 157 11.29 -6.13 1.38
N ALA A 158 10.20 -5.37 1.50
CA ALA A 158 8.86 -5.94 1.59
C ALA A 158 8.46 -6.69 0.32
N LEU A 159 8.73 -6.14 -0.87
CA LEU A 159 8.47 -6.81 -2.13
C LEU A 159 9.25 -8.11 -2.26
N TYR A 160 10.53 -8.11 -1.92
CA TYR A 160 11.32 -9.33 -1.92
C TYR A 160 10.69 -10.43 -1.06
N ILE A 161 10.25 -10.06 0.15
CA ILE A 161 9.59 -10.99 1.06
C ILE A 161 8.24 -11.44 0.49
N PHE A 162 7.43 -10.52 -0.05
CA PHE A 162 6.13 -10.84 -0.64
C PHE A 162 6.24 -11.83 -1.80
N PHE A 163 7.16 -11.60 -2.73
CA PHE A 163 7.38 -12.52 -3.84
C PHE A 163 7.88 -13.89 -3.36
N ARG A 164 8.81 -13.91 -2.43
CA ARG A 164 9.33 -15.14 -1.85
C ARG A 164 8.23 -15.97 -1.16
N GLU A 165 7.43 -15.34 -0.32
CA GLU A 165 6.33 -16.03 0.38
C GLU A 165 5.21 -16.43 -0.58
N TYR A 166 4.93 -15.62 -1.60
CA TYR A 166 3.98 -15.95 -2.66
C TYR A 166 4.40 -17.20 -3.42
N ILE A 167 5.65 -17.30 -3.86
CA ILE A 167 6.19 -18.48 -4.54
C ILE A 167 6.08 -19.70 -3.62
N ARG A 168 6.56 -19.57 -2.38
CA ARG A 168 6.54 -20.64 -1.38
C ARG A 168 5.14 -21.16 -1.07
N SER A 169 4.16 -20.26 -0.95
CA SER A 169 2.78 -20.64 -0.65
C SER A 169 2.08 -21.37 -1.81
N ASN A 170 2.59 -21.20 -3.04
CA ASN A 170 2.04 -21.80 -4.26
C ASN A 170 2.79 -23.08 -4.69
N GLU A 171 3.94 -23.39 -4.09
CA GLU A 171 4.67 -24.63 -4.35
C GLU A 171 3.80 -25.85 -3.96
N GLY A 172 3.56 -26.75 -4.94
CA GLY A 172 2.90 -28.05 -4.71
C GLY A 172 1.37 -28.02 -4.57
N ARG A 173 0.70 -26.88 -4.79
CA ARG A 173 -0.76 -26.79 -4.74
C ARG A 173 -1.38 -26.60 -6.14
N PRO A 174 -2.48 -27.32 -6.47
CA PRO A 174 -3.24 -27.01 -7.67
C PRO A 174 -3.91 -25.65 -7.49
N THR A 175 -3.36 -24.62 -8.13
CA THR A 175 -3.91 -23.27 -8.08
C THR A 175 -5.02 -23.10 -9.11
N LYS A 176 -6.19 -22.61 -8.69
CA LYS A 176 -7.21 -22.06 -9.59
C LYS A 176 -7.23 -20.54 -9.39
N PRO A 177 -7.08 -19.73 -10.42
CA PRO A 177 -6.85 -20.02 -11.83
C PRO A 177 -5.47 -20.65 -12.10
N SER A 178 -5.30 -21.19 -13.33
CA SER A 178 -4.03 -21.82 -13.72
C SER A 178 -2.85 -20.85 -13.52
N PRO A 179 -1.64 -21.33 -13.17
CA PRO A 179 -0.47 -20.48 -12.99
C PRO A 179 -0.18 -19.57 -14.19
N ARG A 180 -0.49 -20.02 -15.39
CA ARG A 180 -0.33 -19.24 -16.64
C ARG A 180 -1.23 -18.01 -16.66
N VAL A 181 -2.50 -18.16 -16.29
CA VAL A 181 -3.45 -17.03 -16.23
C VAL A 181 -3.05 -16.04 -15.14
N LEU A 182 -2.65 -16.52 -13.98
CA LEU A 182 -2.20 -15.67 -12.89
C LEU A 182 -0.94 -14.89 -13.26
N ASN A 183 0.05 -15.55 -13.86
CA ASN A 183 1.28 -14.90 -14.32
C ASN A 183 0.99 -13.87 -15.42
N ALA A 184 0.09 -14.16 -16.36
CA ALA A 184 -0.33 -13.23 -17.39
C ALA A 184 -0.99 -11.98 -16.77
N LEU A 185 -1.89 -12.16 -15.79
CA LEU A 185 -2.52 -11.06 -15.07
C LEU A 185 -1.49 -10.21 -14.30
N LEU A 186 -0.51 -10.84 -13.65
CA LEU A 186 0.56 -10.12 -12.96
C LEU A 186 1.43 -9.32 -13.95
N VAL A 187 1.78 -9.88 -15.09
CA VAL A 187 2.53 -9.16 -16.13
C VAL A 187 1.73 -7.96 -16.65
N VAL A 188 0.44 -8.15 -16.95
CA VAL A 188 -0.44 -7.05 -17.39
C VAL A 188 -0.52 -5.97 -16.32
N LEU A 189 -0.69 -6.35 -15.05
CA LEU A 189 -0.72 -5.41 -13.94
C LEU A 189 0.59 -4.65 -13.80
N CYS A 190 1.75 -5.31 -13.92
CA CYS A 190 3.06 -4.67 -13.91
C CYS A 190 3.22 -3.66 -15.06
N ILE A 191 2.74 -4.00 -16.26
CA ILE A 191 2.77 -3.11 -17.42
C ILE A 191 1.90 -1.89 -17.17
N ILE A 192 0.67 -2.06 -16.66
CA ILE A 192 -0.24 -0.96 -16.35
C ILE A 192 0.38 -0.04 -15.30
N ILE A 193 0.92 -0.61 -14.22
CA ILE A 193 1.58 0.16 -13.15
C ILE A 193 2.79 0.93 -13.70
N GLY A 194 3.66 0.26 -14.47
CA GLY A 194 4.83 0.88 -15.07
C GLY A 194 4.47 1.99 -16.06
N ALA A 195 3.48 1.76 -16.92
CA ALA A 195 3.01 2.74 -17.89
C ALA A 195 2.36 3.96 -17.19
N SER A 196 1.53 3.75 -16.17
CA SER A 196 0.91 4.84 -15.42
C SER A 196 1.96 5.68 -14.67
N PHE A 197 2.97 5.04 -14.10
CA PHE A 197 4.09 5.74 -13.47
C PHE A 197 4.90 6.55 -14.48
N ALA A 198 5.28 5.94 -15.61
CA ALA A 198 6.01 6.62 -16.66
C ALA A 198 5.22 7.83 -17.23
N PHE A 199 3.92 7.66 -17.46
CA PHE A 199 3.04 8.73 -17.89
C PHE A 199 2.99 9.89 -16.89
N THR A 200 2.82 9.58 -15.61
CA THR A 200 2.81 10.60 -14.55
C THR A 200 4.14 11.36 -14.49
N MET A 201 5.27 10.65 -14.60
CA MET A 201 6.59 11.27 -14.59
C MET A 201 6.82 12.16 -15.81
N LEU A 202 6.46 11.69 -17.00
CA LEU A 202 6.60 12.47 -18.24
C LEU A 202 5.72 13.72 -18.21
N HIS A 203 4.48 13.59 -17.73
CA HIS A 203 3.57 14.73 -17.59
C HIS A 203 4.11 15.78 -16.61
N GLN A 204 4.67 15.34 -15.48
CA GLN A 204 5.27 16.27 -14.52
C GLN A 204 6.55 16.93 -15.06
N LEU A 205 7.37 16.22 -15.86
CA LEU A 205 8.54 16.79 -16.50
C LEU A 205 8.15 17.83 -17.56
N ASN A 206 7.10 17.61 -18.33
CA ASN A 206 6.62 18.59 -19.33
C ASN A 206 6.09 19.86 -18.66
N LEU A 207 5.45 19.75 -17.49
CA LEU A 207 5.00 20.92 -16.72
C LEU A 207 6.18 21.80 -16.23
N PHE A 208 7.38 21.24 -16.11
CA PHE A 208 8.59 21.99 -15.74
C PHE A 208 9.36 22.54 -16.94
N THR A 209 9.09 22.08 -18.15
CA THR A 209 9.78 22.59 -19.38
C THR A 209 9.07 23.79 -19.98
N ASP A 210 7.83 24.08 -19.59
CA ASP A 210 7.05 25.23 -20.07
C ASP A 210 7.12 26.44 -19.14
N VAL A 211 8.07 26.48 -18.19
CA VAL A 211 8.42 27.63 -17.34
C VAL A 211 9.81 28.13 -17.70
#